data_ea62b0c7da8d919f88797f1243b82450
#
_entry.id   ea62b0c7da8d919f88797f1243b82450
#
_cell.length_a   1.000
_cell.length_b   1.000
_cell.length_c   1.000
_cell.angle_alpha   90.00
_cell.angle_beta   90.00
_cell.angle_gamma   90.00
#
_symmetry.space_group_name_H-M   'P 1'
#
loop_
_entity.id
_entity.type
_entity.pdbx_description
1 polymer ?
#
loop_
_entity_poly.entity_id
_entity_poly.type
_entity_poly.pdbx_seq_one_letter_code
_entity_poly.pdbx_strand_id
1 'polypeptide(L)'
;SEQTNIGIDARFLDNRLSFTMDWYSKQTKDLLVEVGTNAASGFATQYQNAGTVKNTGLELSMGWRDQIGKEFKYGVNVNMAYNKNEVTEVNNANHFIEGGNDLLAQSTGRFVRMEEGHPIGYFYGYKTDGVIQNQNDLQAYLDQNCKGNAANSKQGASIKPGDLKFVDVDGNGVINDDDKTDLGNPHPDVTMGLT
;
A
#
# COMPACT_ATOMS: atom_id res chain seq x y z
N SER A 1 12.65 -12.50 -14.25
CA SER A 1 12.00 -11.20 -14.45
C SER A 1 12.15 -10.73 -15.89
N GLU A 2 11.15 -10.04 -16.40
CA GLU A 2 11.11 -9.41 -17.72
C GLU A 2 11.00 -7.90 -17.53
N GLN A 3 11.70 -7.12 -18.36
CA GLN A 3 11.66 -5.66 -18.26
C GLN A 3 11.72 -5.02 -19.64
N THR A 4 10.90 -4.02 -19.87
CA THR A 4 10.90 -3.15 -21.05
C THR A 4 11.09 -1.72 -20.59
N ASN A 5 12.04 -1.00 -21.20
CA ASN A 5 12.32 0.41 -20.94
C ASN A 5 12.27 1.18 -22.24
N ILE A 6 11.71 2.39 -22.20
CA ILE A 6 11.72 3.34 -23.31
C ILE A 6 12.10 4.70 -22.73
N GLY A 7 13.22 5.27 -23.20
CA GLY A 7 13.73 6.52 -22.69
C GLY A 7 13.96 7.56 -23.81
N ILE A 8 13.84 8.82 -23.44
CA ILE A 8 14.12 9.98 -24.30
C ILE A 8 15.00 10.94 -23.51
N ASP A 9 16.17 11.24 -24.08
CA ASP A 9 17.06 12.30 -23.61
C ASP A 9 17.08 13.43 -24.62
N ALA A 10 16.84 14.66 -24.16
CA ALA A 10 16.85 15.83 -25.01
C ALA A 10 17.57 17.00 -24.34
N ARG A 11 18.26 17.80 -25.13
CA ARG A 11 18.91 19.03 -24.67
C ARG A 11 18.54 20.18 -25.59
N PHE A 12 18.23 21.30 -24.99
CA PHE A 12 17.74 22.49 -25.68
C PHE A 12 18.52 23.74 -25.22
N LEU A 13 18.39 24.81 -26.00
CA LEU A 13 18.92 26.15 -25.66
C LEU A 13 20.42 26.12 -25.32
N ASP A 14 21.23 25.60 -26.24
CA ASP A 14 22.69 25.46 -26.04
C ASP A 14 23.08 24.70 -24.77
N ASN A 15 22.36 23.60 -24.47
CA ASN A 15 22.53 22.75 -23.28
C ASN A 15 22.13 23.42 -21.95
N ARG A 16 21.38 24.54 -21.98
CA ARG A 16 20.86 25.13 -20.75
C ARG A 16 19.69 24.32 -20.17
N LEU A 17 18.85 23.76 -21.03
CA LEU A 17 17.75 22.89 -20.62
C LEU A 17 18.07 21.44 -20.98
N SER A 18 18.12 20.57 -20.00
CA SER A 18 18.17 19.11 -20.14
C SER A 18 16.84 18.49 -19.73
N PHE A 19 16.37 17.53 -20.48
CA PHE A 19 15.15 16.79 -20.24
C PHE A 19 15.41 15.31 -20.47
N THR A 20 15.02 14.48 -19.50
CA THR A 20 15.05 13.03 -19.59
C THR A 20 13.70 12.49 -19.17
N MET A 21 13.16 11.56 -19.92
CA MET A 21 11.93 10.85 -19.63
C MET A 21 12.14 9.37 -19.90
N ASP A 22 11.90 8.54 -18.90
CA ASP A 22 12.00 7.10 -18.97
C ASP A 22 10.69 6.46 -18.54
N TRP A 23 10.14 5.62 -19.40
CA TRP A 23 9.03 4.74 -19.05
C TRP A 23 9.55 3.31 -18.93
N TYR A 24 9.08 2.60 -17.90
CA TYR A 24 9.43 1.20 -17.72
C TYR A 24 8.24 0.34 -17.33
N SER A 25 8.30 -0.92 -17.71
CA SER A 25 7.43 -1.99 -17.22
C SER A 25 8.28 -3.20 -16.88
N LYS A 26 8.28 -3.58 -15.61
CA LYS A 26 9.04 -4.71 -15.06
C LYS A 26 8.08 -5.71 -14.44
N GLN A 27 8.16 -6.97 -14.85
CA GLN A 27 7.44 -8.08 -14.27
C GLN A 27 8.41 -9.07 -13.61
N THR A 28 8.19 -9.36 -12.35
CA THR A 28 8.94 -10.39 -11.60
C THR A 28 8.00 -11.56 -11.35
N LYS A 29 8.30 -12.68 -12.00
CA LYS A 29 7.55 -13.94 -11.88
C LYS A 29 8.19 -14.85 -10.85
N ASP A 30 7.44 -15.79 -10.34
CA ASP A 30 7.92 -16.88 -9.47
C ASP A 30 8.58 -16.36 -8.18
N LEU A 31 7.98 -15.36 -7.54
CA LEU A 31 8.44 -14.88 -6.24
C LEU A 31 8.38 -16.02 -5.22
N LEU A 32 9.52 -16.28 -4.58
CA LEU A 32 9.59 -17.22 -3.47
C LEU A 32 9.01 -16.56 -2.21
N VAL A 33 7.92 -17.12 -1.71
CA VAL A 33 7.24 -16.65 -0.50
C VAL A 33 7.09 -17.83 0.46
N GLU A 34 7.24 -17.55 1.74
CA GLU A 34 6.98 -18.52 2.79
C GLU A 34 5.48 -18.67 3.00
N VAL A 35 4.96 -19.87 2.76
CA VAL A 35 3.53 -20.17 2.86
C VAL A 35 3.32 -21.22 3.95
N GLY A 36 2.29 -21.01 4.77
CA GLY A 36 1.88 -22.00 5.77
C GLY A 36 1.48 -23.31 5.11
N THR A 37 1.95 -24.44 5.65
CA THR A 37 1.61 -25.78 5.15
C THR A 37 0.49 -26.40 5.97
N ASN A 38 -0.13 -27.44 5.40
CA ASN A 38 -1.09 -28.26 6.16
C ASN A 38 -0.37 -28.94 7.32
N ALA A 39 -0.99 -28.95 8.51
CA ALA A 39 -0.46 -29.59 9.72
C ALA A 39 -0.07 -31.08 9.50
N ALA A 40 -0.66 -31.75 8.52
CA ALA A 40 -0.34 -33.13 8.15
C ALA A 40 1.05 -33.29 7.50
N SER A 41 1.68 -32.21 7.02
CA SER A 41 3.00 -32.24 6.37
C SER A 41 4.18 -32.34 7.36
N GLY A 42 3.94 -32.07 8.65
CA GLY A 42 5.00 -32.01 9.67
C GLY A 42 5.88 -30.75 9.64
N PHE A 43 5.64 -29.85 8.69
CA PHE A 43 6.33 -28.57 8.56
C PHE A 43 5.32 -27.43 8.74
N ALA A 44 5.70 -26.40 9.50
CA ALA A 44 4.83 -25.23 9.72
C ALA A 44 4.72 -24.35 8.47
N THR A 45 5.82 -24.21 7.73
CA THR A 45 5.92 -23.38 6.53
C THR A 45 6.78 -24.04 5.47
N GLN A 46 6.61 -23.63 4.23
CA GLN A 46 7.50 -23.99 3.11
C GLN A 46 7.62 -22.83 2.14
N TYR A 47 8.73 -22.73 1.42
CA TYR A 47 8.91 -21.77 0.34
C TYR A 47 8.26 -22.30 -0.94
N GLN A 48 7.42 -21.48 -1.54
CA GLN A 48 6.76 -21.77 -2.82
C GLN A 48 6.92 -20.60 -3.78
N ASN A 49 6.89 -20.89 -5.07
CA ASN A 49 6.74 -19.88 -6.11
C ASN A 49 5.30 -19.39 -6.08
N ALA A 50 5.06 -18.32 -5.32
CA ALA A 50 3.71 -17.96 -4.89
C ALA A 50 3.11 -16.76 -5.60
N GLY A 51 3.84 -16.09 -6.52
CA GLY A 51 3.20 -14.98 -7.19
C GLY A 51 4.04 -14.24 -8.22
N THR A 52 3.35 -13.35 -8.92
CA THR A 52 3.91 -12.46 -9.93
C THR A 52 3.58 -11.01 -9.57
N VAL A 53 4.59 -10.13 -9.63
CA VAL A 53 4.44 -8.70 -9.36
C VAL A 53 4.89 -7.89 -10.57
N LYS A 54 4.11 -6.90 -10.93
CA LYS A 54 4.37 -5.95 -12.00
C LYS A 54 4.60 -4.55 -11.43
N ASN A 55 5.67 -3.90 -11.88
CA ASN A 55 5.95 -2.49 -11.64
C ASN A 55 5.92 -1.75 -12.97
N THR A 56 5.14 -0.69 -13.04
CA THR A 56 5.09 0.19 -14.21
C THR A 56 5.29 1.62 -13.74
N GLY A 57 6.24 2.33 -14.37
CA GLY A 57 6.57 3.66 -13.91
C GLY A 57 7.01 4.60 -15.02
N LEU A 58 7.05 5.87 -14.63
CA LEU A 58 7.51 6.98 -15.42
C LEU A 58 8.48 7.82 -14.58
N GLU A 59 9.68 8.03 -15.09
CA GLU A 59 10.69 8.88 -14.47
C GLU A 59 10.91 10.12 -15.36
N LEU A 60 10.88 11.29 -14.74
CA LEU A 60 11.10 12.56 -15.39
C LEU A 60 12.23 13.29 -14.68
N SER A 61 13.19 13.78 -15.45
CA SER A 61 14.26 14.65 -14.95
C SER A 61 14.38 15.88 -15.85
N MET A 62 14.39 17.05 -15.22
CA MET A 62 14.56 18.32 -15.92
C MET A 62 15.60 19.17 -15.20
N GLY A 63 16.59 19.61 -15.94
CA GLY A 63 17.67 20.45 -15.44
C GLY A 63 17.74 21.76 -16.21
N TRP A 64 17.80 22.87 -15.50
CA TRP A 64 18.08 24.17 -16.05
C TRP A 64 19.42 24.68 -15.52
N ARG A 65 20.29 25.16 -16.40
CA ARG A 65 21.56 25.79 -16.03
C ARG A 65 21.74 27.06 -16.83
N ASP A 66 22.07 28.16 -16.15
CA ASP A 66 22.30 29.43 -16.80
C ASP A 66 23.32 30.26 -16.05
N GLN A 67 23.71 31.39 -16.61
CA GLN A 67 24.71 32.30 -16.07
C GLN A 67 24.23 33.75 -16.24
N ILE A 68 24.33 34.51 -15.17
CA ILE A 68 24.07 35.97 -15.17
C ILE A 68 25.41 36.69 -15.07
N GLY A 69 25.73 37.42 -16.14
CA GLY A 69 27.05 38.06 -16.24
C GLY A 69 28.19 37.04 -16.39
N LYS A 70 29.36 37.31 -15.84
CA LYS A 70 30.54 36.42 -15.96
C LYS A 70 30.78 35.57 -14.72
N GLU A 71 30.21 35.92 -13.60
CA GLU A 71 30.58 35.34 -12.28
C GLU A 71 29.47 34.51 -11.64
N PHE A 72 28.21 34.80 -11.92
CA PHE A 72 27.11 34.11 -11.26
C PHE A 72 26.53 33.00 -12.15
N LYS A 73 26.76 31.74 -11.75
CA LYS A 73 26.17 30.55 -12.40
C LYS A 73 25.15 29.93 -11.45
N TYR A 74 24.01 29.53 -11.98
CA TYR A 74 22.98 28.85 -11.23
C TYR A 74 22.44 27.65 -12.02
N GLY A 75 21.86 26.70 -11.28
CA GLY A 75 21.19 25.56 -11.84
C GLY A 75 20.06 25.10 -10.97
N VAL A 76 19.00 24.61 -11.57
CA VAL A 76 17.87 23.99 -10.92
C VAL A 76 17.63 22.64 -11.55
N ASN A 77 17.54 21.59 -10.75
CA ASN A 77 17.16 20.26 -11.23
C ASN A 77 15.88 19.84 -10.51
N VAL A 78 14.95 19.32 -11.28
CA VAL A 78 13.70 18.72 -10.81
C VAL A 78 13.67 17.29 -11.30
N ASN A 79 13.40 16.37 -10.40
CA ASN A 79 13.15 14.98 -10.73
C ASN A 79 11.82 14.53 -10.14
N MET A 80 11.12 13.68 -10.87
CA MET A 80 9.87 13.06 -10.45
C MET A 80 9.88 11.62 -10.91
N ALA A 81 9.50 10.71 -10.03
CA ALA A 81 9.26 9.32 -10.38
C ALA A 81 7.85 8.93 -9.93
N TYR A 82 7.13 8.30 -10.83
CA TYR A 82 5.86 7.63 -10.57
C TYR A 82 6.04 6.14 -10.75
N ASN A 83 5.62 5.34 -9.79
CA ASN A 83 5.67 3.88 -9.86
C ASN A 83 4.35 3.27 -9.39
N LYS A 84 3.70 2.49 -10.24
CA LYS A 84 2.57 1.64 -9.87
C LYS A 84 3.07 0.22 -9.67
N ASN A 85 2.95 -0.29 -8.45
CA ASN A 85 3.20 -1.68 -8.10
C ASN A 85 1.87 -2.44 -8.07
N GLU A 86 1.81 -3.64 -8.64
CA GLU A 86 0.61 -4.46 -8.70
C GLU A 86 0.97 -5.94 -8.66
N VAL A 87 0.36 -6.68 -7.75
CA VAL A 87 0.39 -8.15 -7.74
C VAL A 87 -0.55 -8.63 -8.83
N THR A 88 -0.03 -9.35 -9.82
CA THR A 88 -0.82 -9.83 -10.96
C THR A 88 -1.25 -11.28 -10.83
N GLU A 89 -0.62 -12.03 -9.92
CA GLU A 89 -0.92 -13.45 -9.71
C GLU A 89 -0.48 -13.87 -8.32
N VAL A 90 -1.32 -14.65 -7.63
CA VAL A 90 -0.98 -15.33 -6.37
C VAL A 90 -1.37 -16.80 -6.48
N ASN A 91 -0.36 -17.68 -6.51
CA ASN A 91 -0.52 -19.11 -6.75
C ASN A 91 -0.88 -19.88 -5.46
N ASN A 92 -1.99 -19.53 -4.82
CA ASN A 92 -2.55 -20.31 -3.73
C ASN A 92 -4.09 -20.34 -3.81
N ALA A 93 -4.72 -21.22 -3.04
CA ALA A 93 -6.17 -21.41 -3.07
C ALA A 93 -6.99 -20.19 -2.61
N ASN A 94 -6.38 -19.29 -1.85
CA ASN A 94 -7.05 -18.11 -1.30
C ASN A 94 -6.83 -16.84 -2.15
N HIS A 95 -5.93 -16.88 -3.14
CA HIS A 95 -5.51 -15.74 -3.97
C HIS A 95 -4.90 -14.57 -3.18
N PHE A 96 -4.51 -14.79 -1.93
CA PHE A 96 -3.76 -13.82 -1.11
C PHE A 96 -2.82 -14.51 -0.13
N ILE A 97 -1.81 -13.77 0.32
CA ILE A 97 -0.87 -14.15 1.38
C ILE A 97 -0.83 -13.04 2.42
N GLU A 98 -0.96 -13.39 3.69
CA GLU A 98 -0.90 -12.46 4.80
C GLU A 98 0.44 -12.56 5.54
N GLY A 99 0.94 -11.43 6.00
CA GLY A 99 2.19 -11.31 6.74
C GLY A 99 2.18 -10.17 7.77
N GLY A 100 3.39 -9.88 8.32
CA GLY A 100 3.58 -8.79 9.25
C GLY A 100 3.44 -9.14 10.73
N ASN A 101 3.04 -10.37 11.05
CA ASN A 101 2.87 -10.83 12.45
C ASN A 101 4.17 -10.83 13.27
N ASP A 102 5.33 -10.93 12.63
CA ASP A 102 6.64 -10.96 13.29
C ASP A 102 7.30 -9.57 13.44
N LEU A 103 6.72 -8.53 12.80
CA LEU A 103 7.25 -7.18 12.81
C LEU A 103 6.85 -6.34 14.03
N LEU A 104 5.77 -6.72 14.69
CA LEU A 104 5.22 -6.04 15.86
C LEU A 104 5.20 -6.98 17.06
N ALA A 105 4.83 -6.45 18.22
CA ALA A 105 4.78 -7.22 19.47
C ALA A 105 3.90 -8.47 19.35
N GLN A 106 4.18 -9.46 20.17
CA GLN A 106 3.40 -10.71 20.25
C GLN A 106 1.89 -10.42 20.36
N SER A 107 1.10 -11.17 19.61
CA SER A 107 -0.36 -11.03 19.50
C SER A 107 -0.87 -9.94 18.54
N THR A 108 0.00 -9.31 17.78
CA THR A 108 -0.44 -8.49 16.64
C THR A 108 -0.88 -9.42 15.52
N GLY A 109 -2.11 -9.29 15.06
CA GLY A 109 -2.60 -10.05 13.90
C GLY A 109 -1.82 -9.71 12.65
N ARG A 110 -2.01 -10.49 11.60
CA ARG A 110 -1.46 -10.19 10.27
C ARG A 110 -2.12 -8.93 9.74
N PHE A 111 -1.31 -7.95 9.32
CA PHE A 111 -1.78 -6.62 8.93
C PHE A 111 -1.26 -6.17 7.57
N VAL A 112 -0.42 -6.96 6.91
CA VAL A 112 -0.02 -6.74 5.52
C VAL A 112 -0.49 -7.89 4.66
N ARG A 113 -0.85 -7.59 3.42
CA ARG A 113 -1.36 -8.58 2.48
C ARG A 113 -0.68 -8.45 1.11
N MET A 114 -0.46 -9.57 0.45
CA MET A 114 -0.16 -9.68 -0.95
C MET A 114 -1.37 -10.32 -1.63
N GLU A 115 -2.07 -9.59 -2.47
CA GLU A 115 -3.32 -9.99 -3.10
C GLU A 115 -3.38 -9.49 -4.53
N GLU A 116 -4.00 -10.25 -5.42
CA GLU A 116 -4.16 -9.88 -6.83
C GLU A 116 -4.90 -8.55 -7.00
N GLY A 117 -4.38 -7.68 -7.85
CA GLY A 117 -4.93 -6.34 -8.12
C GLY A 117 -4.50 -5.26 -7.13
N HIS A 118 -3.79 -5.59 -6.07
CA HIS A 118 -3.30 -4.66 -5.05
C HIS A 118 -1.77 -4.51 -5.11
N PRO A 119 -1.20 -3.42 -4.53
CA PRO A 119 0.24 -3.33 -4.31
C PRO A 119 0.73 -4.43 -3.37
N ILE A 120 1.95 -4.92 -3.57
CA ILE A 120 2.54 -5.91 -2.67
C ILE A 120 2.72 -5.32 -1.26
N GLY A 121 2.23 -6.02 -0.24
CA GLY A 121 2.42 -5.63 1.16
C GLY A 121 1.58 -4.43 1.58
N TYR A 122 0.45 -4.17 0.94
CA TYR A 122 -0.49 -3.15 1.38
C TYR A 122 -1.04 -3.46 2.78
N PHE A 123 -1.42 -2.42 3.50
CA PHE A 123 -2.00 -2.57 4.84
C PHE A 123 -3.45 -3.04 4.75
N TYR A 124 -3.73 -4.13 5.43
CA TYR A 124 -5.06 -4.74 5.48
C TYR A 124 -5.57 -4.77 6.90
N GLY A 125 -6.72 -4.14 7.16
CA GLY A 125 -7.26 -4.02 8.50
C GLY A 125 -8.59 -3.28 8.55
N TYR A 126 -9.01 -2.93 9.77
CA TYR A 126 -10.26 -2.20 9.99
C TYR A 126 -10.10 -0.71 9.69
N LYS A 127 -10.98 -0.18 8.86
CA LYS A 127 -11.10 1.26 8.68
C LYS A 127 -11.74 1.90 9.91
N THR A 128 -11.20 3.04 10.34
CA THR A 128 -11.71 3.78 11.50
C THR A 128 -12.27 5.14 11.08
N ASP A 129 -13.30 5.60 11.79
CA ASP A 129 -13.94 6.91 11.63
C ASP A 129 -13.86 7.71 12.94
N GLY A 130 -12.63 7.86 13.45
CA GLY A 130 -12.35 8.63 14.66
C GLY A 130 -12.63 7.90 15.98
N VAL A 131 -12.82 8.67 17.03
CA VAL A 131 -12.99 8.23 18.42
C VAL A 131 -14.36 8.64 18.93
N ILE A 132 -15.03 7.78 19.69
CA ILE A 132 -16.31 8.02 20.33
C ILE A 132 -16.11 9.12 21.39
N GLN A 133 -16.78 10.28 21.21
CA GLN A 133 -16.57 11.46 22.04
C GLN A 133 -17.39 11.44 23.34
N ASN A 134 -18.60 10.93 23.31
CA ASN A 134 -19.54 10.92 24.42
C ASN A 134 -20.62 9.86 24.22
N GLN A 135 -21.56 9.74 25.18
CA GLN A 135 -22.60 8.71 25.15
C GLN A 135 -23.58 8.87 23.97
N ASN A 136 -23.88 10.11 23.57
CA ASN A 136 -24.77 10.34 22.40
C ASN A 136 -24.08 9.94 21.11
N ASP A 137 -22.79 10.21 20.98
CA ASP A 137 -21.98 9.81 19.84
C ASP A 137 -21.81 8.28 19.78
N LEU A 138 -21.67 7.62 20.94
CA LEU A 138 -21.70 6.15 21.04
C LEU A 138 -23.02 5.58 20.49
N GLN A 139 -24.16 6.13 20.93
CA GLN A 139 -25.46 5.62 20.47
C GLN A 139 -25.62 5.83 18.97
N ALA A 140 -25.27 7.00 18.45
CA ALA A 140 -25.30 7.28 17.01
C ALA A 140 -24.42 6.32 16.20
N TYR A 141 -23.21 6.03 16.69
CA TYR A 141 -22.31 5.05 16.08
C TYR A 141 -22.91 3.64 16.07
N LEU A 142 -23.48 3.20 17.19
CA LEU A 142 -24.11 1.88 17.30
C LEU A 142 -25.31 1.74 16.36
N ASP A 143 -26.14 2.77 16.28
CA ASP A 143 -27.32 2.77 15.38
C ASP A 143 -26.90 2.69 13.92
N GLN A 144 -25.82 3.37 13.55
CA GLN A 144 -25.33 3.43 12.17
C GLN A 144 -24.57 2.18 11.73
N ASN A 145 -23.68 1.65 12.60
CA ASN A 145 -22.72 0.60 12.21
C ASN A 145 -22.98 -0.75 12.90
N CYS A 146 -23.83 -0.81 13.92
CA CYS A 146 -24.00 -2.00 14.76
C CYS A 146 -25.47 -2.38 15.00
N LYS A 147 -26.40 -1.87 14.20
CA LYS A 147 -27.86 -2.09 14.38
C LYS A 147 -28.36 -1.77 15.80
N GLY A 148 -27.77 -0.74 16.43
CA GLY A 148 -28.10 -0.35 17.80
C GLY A 148 -27.60 -1.30 18.89
N ASN A 149 -26.82 -2.32 18.56
CA ASN A 149 -26.37 -3.34 19.51
C ASN A 149 -24.86 -3.27 19.73
N ALA A 150 -24.44 -2.93 20.95
CA ALA A 150 -23.02 -2.85 21.32
C ALA A 150 -22.26 -4.18 21.11
N ALA A 151 -22.91 -5.33 21.24
CA ALA A 151 -22.29 -6.63 21.01
C ALA A 151 -21.83 -6.83 19.54
N ASN A 152 -22.40 -6.09 18.62
CA ASN A 152 -22.02 -6.10 17.19
C ASN A 152 -20.79 -5.23 16.89
N SER A 153 -20.32 -4.40 17.85
CA SER A 153 -19.11 -3.61 17.69
C SER A 153 -17.85 -4.48 17.84
N LYS A 154 -16.72 -4.02 17.30
CA LYS A 154 -15.43 -4.72 17.45
C LYS A 154 -15.01 -4.90 18.90
N GLN A 155 -15.33 -3.94 19.77
CA GLN A 155 -15.07 -3.97 21.20
C GLN A 155 -16.12 -4.79 21.98
N GLY A 156 -17.19 -5.24 21.31
CA GLY A 156 -18.31 -5.92 21.94
C GLY A 156 -19.08 -5.05 22.93
N ALA A 157 -19.76 -5.66 23.87
CA ALA A 157 -20.60 -4.96 24.86
C ALA A 157 -19.83 -3.99 25.80
N SER A 158 -18.51 -4.01 25.79
CA SER A 158 -17.65 -3.13 26.60
C SER A 158 -17.32 -1.79 25.95
N ILE A 159 -17.83 -1.53 24.76
CA ILE A 159 -17.59 -0.28 24.02
C ILE A 159 -18.07 0.94 24.81
N LYS A 160 -17.27 2.00 24.80
CA LYS A 160 -17.48 3.21 25.59
C LYS A 160 -16.88 4.44 24.92
N PRO A 161 -17.22 5.66 25.37
CA PRO A 161 -16.53 6.87 24.98
C PRO A 161 -15.01 6.75 25.21
N GLY A 162 -14.23 7.19 24.22
CA GLY A 162 -12.77 7.02 24.15
C GLY A 162 -12.31 5.87 23.28
N ASP A 163 -13.19 4.95 22.88
CA ASP A 163 -12.88 3.86 21.98
C ASP A 163 -12.94 4.30 20.50
N LEU A 164 -12.26 3.54 19.61
CA LEU A 164 -12.28 3.77 18.18
C LEU A 164 -13.63 3.38 17.56
N LYS A 165 -14.10 4.17 16.61
CA LYS A 165 -15.21 3.84 15.72
C LYS A 165 -14.69 3.03 14.55
N PHE A 166 -15.06 1.77 14.43
CA PHE A 166 -14.78 0.96 13.26
C PHE A 166 -15.94 1.05 12.26
N VAL A 167 -15.62 1.05 10.98
CA VAL A 167 -16.60 1.19 9.90
C VAL A 167 -17.13 -0.19 9.52
N ASP A 168 -18.43 -0.31 9.42
CA ASP A 168 -19.13 -1.45 8.81
C ASP A 168 -18.98 -1.32 7.28
N VAL A 169 -18.04 -2.06 6.70
CA VAL A 169 -17.66 -1.92 5.30
C VAL A 169 -18.63 -2.69 4.38
N ASP A 170 -19.10 -3.84 4.82
CA ASP A 170 -20.04 -4.67 4.06
C ASP A 170 -21.51 -4.31 4.30
N GLY A 171 -21.79 -3.43 5.27
CA GLY A 171 -23.13 -2.93 5.58
C GLY A 171 -24.01 -3.95 6.29
N ASN A 172 -23.44 -5.00 6.89
CA ASN A 172 -24.19 -6.04 7.56
C ASN A 172 -24.60 -5.70 9.00
N GLY A 173 -24.04 -4.61 9.57
CA GLY A 173 -24.33 -4.12 10.93
C GLY A 173 -23.64 -4.94 12.03
N VAL A 174 -22.55 -5.62 11.72
CA VAL A 174 -21.70 -6.38 12.66
C VAL A 174 -20.24 -6.17 12.30
N ILE A 175 -19.47 -5.54 13.17
CA ILE A 175 -18.03 -5.31 12.92
C ILE A 175 -17.23 -6.59 13.20
N ASN A 176 -16.85 -7.26 12.12
CA ASN A 176 -16.12 -8.52 12.15
C ASN A 176 -14.95 -8.54 11.13
N ASP A 177 -14.37 -9.69 10.86
CA ASP A 177 -13.21 -9.81 9.97
C ASP A 177 -13.55 -9.51 8.49
N ASP A 178 -14.82 -9.53 8.10
CA ASP A 178 -15.29 -9.20 6.75
C ASP A 178 -15.26 -7.68 6.49
N ASP A 179 -15.17 -6.84 7.56
CA ASP A 179 -15.01 -5.39 7.48
C ASP A 179 -13.56 -4.93 7.32
N LYS A 180 -12.63 -5.86 7.27
CA LYS A 180 -11.24 -5.49 6.94
C LYS A 180 -11.12 -5.11 5.48
N THR A 181 -10.36 -4.06 5.21
CA THR A 181 -10.18 -3.52 3.87
C THR A 181 -8.75 -3.02 3.67
N ASP A 182 -8.44 -2.61 2.44
CA ASP A 182 -7.21 -1.92 2.09
C ASP A 182 -7.15 -0.57 2.83
N LEU A 183 -6.10 -0.37 3.62
CA LEU A 183 -5.83 0.86 4.38
C LEU A 183 -4.73 1.71 3.74
N GLY A 184 -4.20 1.28 2.61
CA GLY A 184 -3.19 2.02 1.86
C GLY A 184 -1.87 1.27 1.68
N ASN A 185 -1.04 1.87 0.84
CA ASN A 185 0.25 1.33 0.44
C ASN A 185 1.38 1.95 1.28
N PRO A 186 2.32 1.17 1.85
CA PRO A 186 3.48 1.71 2.57
C PRO A 186 4.50 2.40 1.65
N HIS A 187 4.44 2.14 0.34
CA HIS A 187 5.34 2.73 -0.64
C HIS A 187 4.68 3.88 -1.38
N PRO A 188 5.30 5.07 -1.46
CA PRO A 188 4.73 6.17 -2.21
C PRO A 188 4.72 5.87 -3.71
N ASP A 189 3.61 6.17 -4.37
CA ASP A 189 3.51 6.05 -5.83
C ASP A 189 4.26 7.17 -6.56
N VAL A 190 4.43 8.33 -5.90
CA VAL A 190 5.11 9.50 -6.45
C VAL A 190 6.23 9.94 -5.52
N THR A 191 7.41 10.15 -6.08
CA THR A 191 8.55 10.78 -5.41
C THR A 191 9.03 11.97 -6.22
N MET A 192 9.42 13.05 -5.55
CA MET A 192 9.92 14.27 -6.19
C MET A 192 11.17 14.78 -5.49
N GLY A 193 12.05 15.39 -6.26
CA GLY A 193 13.24 16.08 -5.76
C GLY A 193 13.46 17.42 -6.48
N LEU A 194 13.93 18.41 -5.73
CA LEU A 194 14.34 19.72 -6.24
C LEU A 194 15.70 20.06 -5.64
N THR A 195 16.64 20.43 -6.50
CA THR A 195 17.99 20.86 -6.11
C THR A 195 18.46 22.05 -6.94
#